data_b1cfb3ee722d2bc81bb2066c8d6e8932
#
_entry.id   b1cfb3ee722d2bc81bb2066c8d6e8932
#
_cell.length_a   1.000
_cell.length_b   1.000
_cell.length_c   1.000
_cell.angle_alpha   90.00
_cell.angle_beta   90.00
_cell.angle_gamma   90.00
#
_symmetry.space_group_name_H-M   'P 1'
#
loop_
_entity.id
_entity.type
_entity.pdbx_description
1 polymer ?
#
loop_
_entity_poly.entity_id
_entity_poly.type
_entity_poly.pdbx_seq_one_letter_code
_entity_poly.pdbx_strand_id
1 'polypeptide(L)' 'MYISLGRFLKKLRLENEEHLYDMAVKLKVSSAFLSKVENGKSKPPTKWESIIENEYKLTDDQKVDLCRCIQEARNNTTIN' A
#
# COMPACT_ATOMS: atom_id res chain seq x y z
N MET A 1 -13.13 6.84 10.13
CA MET A 1 -11.80 7.46 10.33
C MET A 1 -10.92 7.18 9.13
N TYR A 2 -10.24 8.20 8.65
CA TYR A 2 -9.36 8.07 7.49
C TYR A 2 -8.04 7.39 7.88
N ILE A 3 -7.64 6.42 7.11
CA ILE A 3 -6.35 5.76 7.28
C ILE A 3 -5.57 5.91 5.98
N SER A 4 -4.32 6.36 6.07
CA SER A 4 -3.50 6.54 4.88
C SER A 4 -3.03 5.21 4.33
N LEU A 5 -2.67 5.19 3.04
CA LEU A 5 -2.14 3.98 2.43
C LEU A 5 -0.89 3.50 3.16
N GLY A 6 -0.02 4.43 3.57
CA GLY A 6 1.17 4.06 4.32
C GLY A 6 0.85 3.29 5.58
N ARG A 7 -0.12 3.77 6.34
CA ARG A 7 -0.53 3.07 7.56
C ARG A 7 -1.18 1.73 7.27
N PHE A 8 -2.00 1.68 6.23
CA PHE A 8 -2.64 0.43 5.82
C PHE A 8 -1.59 -0.64 5.51
N LEU A 9 -0.59 -0.27 4.72
CA LEU A 9 0.46 -1.21 4.32
C LEU A 9 1.32 -1.63 5.51
N LYS A 10 1.66 -0.69 6.38
CA LYS A 10 2.44 -1.02 7.57
C LYS A 10 1.69 -1.96 8.49
N LYS A 11 0.38 -1.76 8.62
CA LYS A 11 -0.44 -2.65 9.43
C LYS A 11 -0.47 -4.06 8.86
N LEU A 12 -0.59 -4.18 7.53
CA LEU A 12 -0.54 -5.50 6.89
C LEU A 12 0.79 -6.19 7.17
N ARG A 13 1.90 -5.46 7.10
CA ARG A 13 3.19 -6.05 7.39
C ARG A 13 3.29 -6.51 8.83
N LEU A 14 2.81 -5.69 9.75
CA LEU A 14 2.84 -6.03 11.16
C LEU A 14 2.05 -7.30 11.43
N GLU A 15 0.87 -7.42 10.84
CA GLU A 15 0.02 -8.58 11.03
C GLU A 15 0.63 -9.85 10.43
N ASN A 16 1.46 -9.70 9.42
CA ASN A 16 2.11 -10.82 8.74
C ASN A 16 3.58 -10.99 9.13
N GLU A 17 4.03 -10.23 10.12
CA GLU A 17 5.41 -10.28 10.62
C GLU A 17 6.43 -10.09 9.50
N GLU A 18 6.17 -9.11 8.64
CA GLU A 18 7.02 -8.82 7.49
C GLU A 18 7.78 -7.52 7.67
N HIS A 19 8.94 -7.46 7.04
CA HIS A 19 9.71 -6.23 6.91
C HIS A 19 9.31 -5.50 5.63
N LEU A 20 9.75 -4.25 5.52
CA LEU A 20 9.50 -3.45 4.32
C LEU A 20 9.98 -4.17 3.06
N TYR A 21 11.16 -4.77 3.14
CA TYR A 21 11.74 -5.49 2.01
C TYR A 21 10.83 -6.64 1.55
N ASP A 22 10.24 -7.36 2.50
CA ASP A 22 9.39 -8.50 2.15
C ASP A 22 8.19 -8.06 1.32
N MET A 23 7.56 -6.97 1.74
CA MET A 23 6.41 -6.43 1.01
C MET A 23 6.84 -5.90 -0.36
N ALA A 24 8.00 -5.24 -0.42
CA ALA A 24 8.51 -4.71 -1.69
C ALA A 24 8.72 -5.84 -2.71
N VAL A 25 9.24 -6.98 -2.27
CA VAL A 25 9.41 -8.14 -3.15
C VAL A 25 8.06 -8.61 -3.68
N LYS A 26 7.06 -8.70 -2.82
CA LYS A 26 5.72 -9.12 -3.24
C LYS A 26 5.12 -8.13 -4.24
N LEU A 27 5.36 -6.85 -4.06
CA LEU A 27 4.84 -5.82 -4.96
C LEU A 27 5.73 -5.61 -6.18
N LYS A 28 6.88 -6.30 -6.23
CA LYS A 28 7.81 -6.25 -7.35
C LYS A 28 8.38 -4.84 -7.56
N VAL A 29 8.69 -4.19 -6.46
CA VAL A 29 9.30 -2.85 -6.48
C VAL A 29 10.47 -2.83 -5.50
N SER A 30 11.26 -1.75 -5.54
CA SER A 30 12.33 -1.58 -4.56
C SER A 30 11.76 -1.13 -3.22
N SER A 31 12.49 -1.40 -2.14
CA SER A 31 12.12 -0.91 -0.83
C SER A 31 12.05 0.62 -0.81
N ALA A 32 12.95 1.27 -1.53
CA ALA A 32 12.97 2.72 -1.60
C ALA A 32 11.67 3.26 -2.24
N PHE A 33 11.21 2.63 -3.31
CA PHE A 33 9.97 3.06 -3.95
C PHE A 33 8.76 2.84 -3.03
N LEU A 34 8.71 1.68 -2.39
CA LEU A 34 7.62 1.39 -1.45
C LEU A 34 7.59 2.44 -0.33
N SER A 35 8.76 2.76 0.20
CA SER A 35 8.85 3.77 1.25
C SER A 35 8.36 5.13 0.77
N LYS A 36 8.71 5.52 -0.46
CA LYS A 36 8.24 6.78 -1.02
C LYS A 36 6.72 6.83 -1.13
N VAL A 37 6.12 5.73 -1.59
CA VAL A 37 4.67 5.66 -1.71
C VAL A 37 4.02 5.76 -0.32
N GLU A 38 4.57 5.06 0.67
CA GLU A 38 4.02 5.09 2.01
C GLU A 38 4.12 6.47 2.64
N ASN A 39 5.10 7.25 2.24
CA ASN A 39 5.28 8.61 2.76
C ASN A 39 4.60 9.68 1.90
N GLY A 40 3.81 9.27 0.92
CA GLY A 40 3.06 10.20 0.09
C GLY A 40 3.88 10.93 -0.95
N LYS A 41 5.10 10.46 -1.23
CA LYS A 41 6.01 11.13 -2.16
C LYS A 41 5.94 10.58 -3.57
N SER A 42 5.29 9.44 -3.76
CA SER A 42 5.07 8.84 -5.08
C SER A 42 3.68 8.23 -5.11
N LYS A 43 3.10 8.19 -6.30
CA LYS A 43 1.77 7.60 -6.47
C LYS A 43 1.87 6.08 -6.51
N PRO A 44 0.97 5.36 -5.82
CA PRO A 44 0.95 3.91 -5.91
C PRO A 44 0.48 3.47 -7.30
N PRO A 45 1.13 2.46 -7.88
CA PRO A 45 0.63 1.89 -9.13
C PRO A 45 -0.76 1.28 -8.94
N THR A 46 -1.62 1.43 -9.93
CA THR A 46 -2.99 0.90 -9.82
C THR A 46 -3.02 -0.62 -9.68
N LYS A 47 -2.03 -1.31 -10.25
CA LYS A 47 -1.96 -2.77 -10.16
C LYS A 47 -1.73 -3.29 -8.73
N TRP A 48 -1.27 -2.42 -7.83
CA TRP A 48 -1.05 -2.83 -6.43
C TRP A 48 -2.32 -3.34 -5.77
N GLU A 49 -3.47 -2.81 -6.16
CA GLU A 49 -4.73 -3.23 -5.56
C GLU A 49 -4.93 -4.74 -5.68
N SER A 50 -4.83 -5.28 -6.90
CA SER A 50 -5.03 -6.70 -7.09
C SER A 50 -3.89 -7.53 -6.51
N ILE A 51 -2.65 -7.03 -6.59
CA ILE A 51 -1.51 -7.75 -6.04
C ILE A 51 -1.66 -7.91 -4.53
N ILE A 52 -2.00 -6.81 -3.85
CA ILE A 52 -2.13 -6.83 -2.39
C ILE A 52 -3.29 -7.73 -1.97
N GLU A 53 -4.42 -7.64 -2.68
CA GLU A 53 -5.56 -8.50 -2.38
C GLU A 53 -5.21 -9.97 -2.47
N ASN A 54 -4.42 -10.34 -3.48
CA ASN A 54 -4.02 -11.73 -3.66
C ASN A 54 -2.97 -12.18 -2.66
N GLU A 55 -1.97 -11.33 -2.40
CA GLU A 55 -0.86 -11.72 -1.55
C GLU A 55 -1.23 -11.76 -0.07
N TYR A 56 -2.16 -10.91 0.35
CA TYR A 56 -2.51 -10.80 1.76
C TYR A 56 -3.90 -11.31 2.11
N LYS A 57 -4.62 -11.83 1.13
CA LYS A 57 -5.96 -12.45 1.32
C LYS A 57 -6.88 -11.57 2.16
N LEU A 58 -7.10 -10.35 1.67
CA LEU A 58 -7.87 -9.35 2.41
C LEU A 58 -9.34 -9.74 2.53
N THR A 59 -9.96 -9.33 3.65
CA THR A 59 -11.41 -9.41 3.78
C THR A 59 -12.06 -8.39 2.85
N ASP A 60 -13.38 -8.51 2.68
CA ASP A 60 -14.11 -7.56 1.83
C ASP A 60 -13.97 -6.12 2.34
N ASP A 61 -14.04 -5.94 3.65
CA ASP A 61 -13.87 -4.61 4.24
C ASP A 61 -12.46 -4.06 3.97
N GLN A 62 -11.46 -4.91 4.08
CA GLN A 62 -10.09 -4.50 3.81
C GLN A 62 -9.89 -4.14 2.34
N LYS A 63 -10.56 -4.86 1.43
CA LYS A 63 -10.47 -4.53 0.00
C LYS A 63 -11.05 -3.15 -0.28
N VAL A 64 -12.17 -2.81 0.35
CA VAL A 64 -12.78 -1.49 0.20
C VAL A 64 -11.83 -0.42 0.73
N ASP A 65 -11.26 -0.65 1.89
CA ASP A 65 -10.32 0.31 2.48
C ASP A 65 -9.08 0.48 1.61
N LEU A 66 -8.54 -0.61 1.07
CA LEU A 66 -7.38 -0.54 0.20
C LEU A 66 -7.67 0.26 -1.06
N CYS A 67 -8.81 0.00 -1.69
CA CYS A 67 -9.20 0.72 -2.90
C CYS A 67 -9.27 2.23 -2.62
N ARG A 68 -9.91 2.60 -1.52
CA ARG A 68 -10.03 4.00 -1.14
C ARG A 68 -8.66 4.61 -0.85
N CYS A 69 -7.81 3.89 -0.11
CA CYS A 69 -6.48 4.39 0.23
C CYS A 69 -5.65 4.63 -1.03
N ILE A 70 -5.71 3.72 -1.99
CA ILE A 70 -4.96 3.87 -3.23
C ILE A 70 -5.46 5.06 -4.02
N GLN A 71 -6.77 5.21 -4.14
CA GLN A 71 -7.34 6.32 -4.89
C GLN A 71 -6.99 7.65 -4.23
N GLU A 72 -7.09 7.74 -2.91
CA GLU A 72 -6.74 8.97 -2.22
C GLU A 72 -5.26 9.28 -2.33
N ALA A 73 -4.41 8.26 -2.25
CA ALA A 73 -2.98 8.47 -2.41
C ALA A 73 -2.63 8.98 -3.80
N ARG A 74 -3.32 8.47 -4.83
CA ARG A 74 -3.08 8.93 -6.19
C ARG A 74 -3.58 10.35 -6.41
N ASN A 75 -4.69 10.71 -5.77
CA ASN A 75 -5.28 12.04 -5.93
C ASN A 75 -4.57 13.10 -5.10
N ASN A 76 -4.03 12.73 -3.95
CA ASN A 76 -3.47 13.67 -3.00
C ASN A 76 -1.95 13.71 -2.99
N THR A 77 -1.29 12.90 -3.82
CA THR A 77 0.16 12.94 -3.89
C THR A 77 0.59 14.27 -4.49
N THR A 78 1.36 15.02 -3.73
CA THR A 78 1.87 16.30 -4.18
C THR A 78 3.25 16.08 -4.77
N ILE A 79 3.36 16.36 -6.06
CA ILE A 79 4.65 16.26 -6.74
C ILE A 79 4.95 17.64 -7.25
N ASN A 80 5.84 18.32 -6.60
CA ASN A 80 6.25 19.63 -7.01
C ASN A 80 7.73 19.64 -7.27
#